data_4ed345097bed9ff277e37a6695ffae21
#
_entry.id   4ed345097bed9ff277e37a6695ffae21
#
_cell.length_a   1.000
_cell.length_b   1.000
_cell.length_c   1.000
_cell.angle_alpha   90.00
_cell.angle_beta   90.00
_cell.angle_gamma   90.00
#
_symmetry.space_group_name_H-M   'P 1'
#
loop_
_entity.id
_entity.type
_entity.pdbx_description
1 polymer ?
#
loop_
_entity_poly.entity_id
_entity_poly.type
_entity_poly.pdbx_seq_one_letter_code
_entity_poly.pdbx_strand_id
1 'polypeptide(L)'
;PYALPNISAAATVGRGKPKIKIEVKRKEVEFYPKEKSQLTCGVDWAAGCAHYQPDIKFIMDCQKPEVLLKVTEIVHAVEFDKAFPKGSCAFDKILKHELTHLSLYRKTLDKVLNAAANEVASVVEAMQRLGSSCSEIERTVYVLENKYENTFWKEADKQHDLIDGKEHYDYQWEQCRG
;
A
#
# COMPACT_ATOMS: atom_id res chain seq x y z
N PRO A 1 42.89 23.13 -9.06
CA PRO A 1 42.21 23.53 -7.84
C PRO A 1 40.74 23.15 -7.98
N TYR A 2 40.35 22.08 -7.27
CA TYR A 2 38.92 21.68 -7.17
C TYR A 2 38.28 22.56 -6.12
N ALA A 3 37.36 23.46 -6.55
CA ALA A 3 36.52 24.19 -5.64
C ALA A 3 35.52 23.19 -4.99
N LEU A 4 35.57 23.05 -3.67
CA LEU A 4 34.57 22.32 -2.90
C LEU A 4 33.22 23.05 -3.05
N PRO A 5 32.11 22.34 -3.28
CA PRO A 5 30.81 22.98 -3.31
C PRO A 5 30.51 23.63 -1.95
N ASN A 6 30.05 24.87 -1.98
CA ASN A 6 29.58 25.60 -0.81
C ASN A 6 28.56 24.73 -0.06
N ILE A 7 28.90 24.36 1.18
CA ILE A 7 27.97 23.74 2.12
C ILE A 7 26.90 24.80 2.39
N SER A 8 25.74 24.62 1.77
CA SER A 8 24.55 25.44 2.01
C SER A 8 24.24 25.44 3.50
N ALA A 9 24.01 26.62 4.07
CA ALA A 9 23.65 26.81 5.45
C ALA A 9 22.53 25.83 5.83
N ALA A 10 22.69 25.12 6.93
CA ALA A 10 21.69 24.19 7.46
C ALA A 10 20.37 24.98 7.64
N ALA A 11 19.38 24.63 6.83
CA ALA A 11 18.06 25.21 6.96
C ALA A 11 17.56 24.92 8.39
N THR A 12 17.28 25.98 9.16
CA THR A 12 16.72 25.84 10.49
C THR A 12 15.31 25.28 10.38
N VAL A 13 15.10 24.11 10.97
CA VAL A 13 13.77 23.48 11.01
C VAL A 13 12.83 24.37 11.85
N GLY A 14 11.66 24.68 11.32
CA GLY A 14 10.65 25.46 12.04
C GLY A 14 10.27 24.78 13.37
N ARG A 15 10.29 25.54 14.47
CA ARG A 15 9.87 25.02 15.78
C ARG A 15 8.35 25.01 15.87
N GLY A 16 7.75 23.82 15.88
CA GLY A 16 6.31 23.65 16.05
C GLY A 16 5.92 22.17 15.96
N LYS A 17 4.71 21.84 16.41
CA LYS A 17 4.16 20.49 16.21
C LYS A 17 4.05 20.21 14.71
N PRO A 18 4.64 19.12 14.20
CA PRO A 18 4.62 18.84 12.78
C PRO A 18 3.18 18.61 12.31
N LYS A 19 2.83 19.18 11.16
CA LYS A 19 1.56 18.91 10.51
C LYS A 19 1.71 17.69 9.62
N ILE A 20 0.92 16.66 9.88
CA ILE A 20 0.89 15.47 9.05
C ILE A 20 -0.28 15.58 8.08
N LYS A 21 0.00 15.39 6.79
CA LYS A 21 -1.00 15.27 5.74
C LYS A 21 -0.95 13.86 5.16
N ILE A 22 -2.10 13.28 4.89
CA ILE A 22 -2.22 12.00 4.18
C ILE A 22 -2.94 12.28 2.87
N GLU A 23 -2.30 11.94 1.76
CA GLU A 23 -2.87 12.03 0.42
C GLU A 23 -2.88 10.64 -0.23
N VAL A 24 -4.05 10.13 -0.60
CA VAL A 24 -4.19 8.83 -1.26
C VAL A 24 -4.86 9.03 -2.61
N LYS A 25 -4.09 8.79 -3.68
CA LYS A 25 -4.62 8.75 -5.04
C LYS A 25 -5.08 7.32 -5.36
N ARG A 26 -6.38 7.10 -5.33
CA ARG A 26 -7.02 5.82 -5.65
C ARG A 26 -7.11 5.61 -7.16
N LYS A 27 -6.98 4.34 -7.58
CA LYS A 27 -7.19 3.89 -8.94
C LYS A 27 -8.49 3.08 -9.02
N GLU A 28 -9.22 3.18 -10.12
CA GLU A 28 -10.34 2.28 -10.39
C GLU A 28 -9.85 0.86 -10.62
N VAL A 29 -10.73 -0.13 -10.38
CA VAL A 29 -10.38 -1.54 -10.62
C VAL A 29 -10.36 -1.80 -12.11
N GLU A 30 -9.26 -2.32 -12.62
CA GLU A 30 -9.12 -2.81 -13.98
C GLU A 30 -9.39 -4.33 -14.03
N PHE A 31 -10.03 -4.80 -15.09
CA PHE A 31 -10.41 -6.20 -15.23
C PHE A 31 -9.78 -6.81 -16.48
N TYR A 32 -9.02 -7.89 -16.30
CA TYR A 32 -8.28 -8.55 -17.36
C TYR A 32 -8.70 -10.02 -17.52
N PRO A 33 -9.51 -10.35 -18.58
CA PRO A 33 -9.77 -11.75 -18.92
C PRO A 33 -8.49 -12.39 -19.46
N LYS A 34 -8.14 -13.55 -18.94
CA LYS A 34 -6.92 -14.31 -19.28
C LYS A 34 -7.26 -15.77 -19.60
N GLU A 35 -6.41 -16.45 -20.36
CA GLU A 35 -6.40 -17.92 -20.31
C GLU A 35 -5.95 -18.37 -18.93
N LYS A 36 -6.46 -19.49 -18.43
CA LYS A 36 -6.08 -20.01 -17.12
C LYS A 36 -4.56 -20.13 -16.93
N SER A 37 -3.85 -20.60 -17.94
CA SER A 37 -2.39 -20.72 -17.94
C SER A 37 -1.63 -19.38 -17.90
N GLN A 38 -2.33 -18.25 -18.09
CA GLN A 38 -1.77 -16.90 -18.09
C GLN A 38 -2.11 -16.12 -16.81
N LEU A 39 -2.86 -16.71 -15.89
CA LEU A 39 -3.09 -16.11 -14.57
C LEU A 39 -1.79 -16.07 -13.79
N THR A 40 -1.56 -14.98 -13.09
CA THR A 40 -0.26 -14.70 -12.43
C THR A 40 -0.28 -14.91 -10.91
N CYS A 41 -1.33 -15.54 -10.36
CA CYS A 41 -1.45 -15.84 -8.92
C CYS A 41 -0.46 -16.89 -8.39
N GLY A 42 0.23 -17.62 -9.26
CA GLY A 42 1.20 -18.64 -8.83
C GLY A 42 0.61 -19.95 -8.28
N VAL A 43 -0.73 -20.13 -8.34
CA VAL A 43 -1.40 -21.35 -7.88
C VAL A 43 -2.32 -21.92 -8.97
N ASP A 44 -2.15 -23.22 -9.26
CA ASP A 44 -2.81 -23.90 -10.39
C ASP A 44 -4.34 -23.98 -10.28
N TRP A 45 -4.88 -23.88 -9.08
CA TRP A 45 -6.31 -23.96 -8.81
C TRP A 45 -7.02 -22.61 -8.84
N ALA A 46 -6.31 -21.49 -8.83
CA ALA A 46 -6.94 -20.16 -8.88
C ALA A 46 -7.69 -19.92 -10.19
N ALA A 47 -8.85 -19.31 -10.10
CA ALA A 47 -9.66 -18.90 -11.24
C ALA A 47 -9.68 -17.36 -11.41
N GLY A 48 -9.08 -16.64 -10.50
CA GLY A 48 -8.87 -15.20 -10.49
C GLY A 48 -7.62 -14.82 -9.74
N CYS A 49 -7.17 -13.57 -9.89
CA CYS A 49 -6.04 -12.99 -9.17
C CYS A 49 -6.27 -11.50 -8.96
N ALA A 50 -6.22 -11.07 -7.71
CA ALA A 50 -6.21 -9.66 -7.37
C ALA A 50 -4.78 -9.11 -7.37
N HIS A 51 -4.58 -7.99 -8.01
CA HIS A 51 -3.29 -7.29 -8.08
C HIS A 51 -3.41 -5.91 -7.46
N TYR A 52 -2.56 -5.63 -6.48
CA TYR A 52 -2.49 -4.34 -5.81
C TYR A 52 -1.05 -3.91 -5.63
N GLN A 53 -0.74 -2.71 -6.07
CA GLN A 53 0.59 -2.11 -5.90
C GLN A 53 0.45 -0.64 -5.56
N PRO A 54 0.66 -0.23 -4.31
CA PRO A 54 0.79 1.17 -3.92
C PRO A 54 2.24 1.63 -4.08
N ASP A 55 2.43 2.90 -4.44
CA ASP A 55 3.67 3.66 -4.25
C ASP A 55 3.48 4.54 -3.00
N ILE A 56 4.23 4.26 -1.94
CA ILE A 56 4.13 4.92 -0.63
C ILE A 56 5.36 5.82 -0.48
N LYS A 57 5.14 7.12 -0.22
CA LYS A 57 6.19 8.10 -0.03
C LYS A 57 5.91 8.98 1.17
N PHE A 58 6.92 9.18 2.01
CA PHE A 58 6.89 10.14 3.13
C PHE A 58 7.82 11.30 2.79
N ILE A 59 7.25 12.48 2.64
CA ILE A 59 7.95 13.68 2.17
C ILE A 59 7.95 14.71 3.31
N MET A 60 9.15 15.09 3.77
CA MET A 60 9.33 16.13 4.78
C MET A 60 9.57 17.48 4.09
N ASP A 61 8.81 18.52 4.49
CA ASP A 61 9.12 19.91 4.16
C ASP A 61 9.76 20.57 5.38
N CYS A 62 11.05 20.80 5.33
CA CYS A 62 11.78 21.40 6.43
C CYS A 62 11.60 22.89 6.59
N GLN A 63 11.11 23.58 5.57
CA GLN A 63 10.80 25.03 5.66
C GLN A 63 9.47 25.25 6.39
N LYS A 64 8.58 24.27 6.26
CA LYS A 64 7.32 24.18 6.99
C LYS A 64 7.39 22.89 7.80
N PRO A 65 7.05 22.87 9.11
CA PRO A 65 7.03 21.65 9.88
C PRO A 65 5.89 20.74 9.43
N GLU A 66 5.99 20.24 8.19
CA GLU A 66 4.97 19.43 7.53
C GLU A 66 5.56 18.15 6.96
N VAL A 67 4.90 17.03 7.18
CA VAL A 67 5.20 15.76 6.51
C VAL A 67 3.98 15.31 5.72
N LEU A 68 4.19 15.02 4.45
CA LEU A 68 3.20 14.47 3.55
C LEU A 68 3.40 12.96 3.41
N LEU A 69 2.43 12.16 3.86
CA LEU A 69 2.33 10.74 3.56
C LEU A 69 1.51 10.60 2.29
N LYS A 70 2.19 10.37 1.18
CA LYS A 70 1.58 10.28 -0.15
C LYS A 70 1.53 8.83 -0.61
N VAL A 71 0.36 8.42 -1.07
CA VAL A 71 0.17 7.10 -1.70
C VAL A 71 -0.43 7.27 -3.08
N THR A 72 0.11 6.55 -4.06
CA THR A 72 -0.48 6.43 -5.39
C THR A 72 -0.70 4.95 -5.69
N GLU A 73 -1.94 4.53 -5.93
CA GLU A 73 -2.23 3.18 -6.40
C GLU A 73 -1.74 3.03 -7.85
N ILE A 74 -0.68 2.26 -8.05
CA ILE A 74 -0.09 2.01 -9.38
C ILE A 74 -0.86 0.88 -10.08
N VAL A 75 -1.10 -0.23 -9.36
CA VAL A 75 -1.89 -1.36 -9.85
C VAL A 75 -3.07 -1.59 -8.91
N HIS A 76 -4.27 -1.71 -9.49
CA HIS A 76 -5.50 -2.06 -8.81
C HIS A 76 -6.36 -2.85 -9.80
N ALA A 77 -6.13 -4.15 -9.89
CA ALA A 77 -6.65 -4.97 -10.97
C ALA A 77 -7.09 -6.36 -10.52
N VAL A 78 -7.97 -6.97 -11.31
CA VAL A 78 -8.38 -8.37 -11.19
C VAL A 78 -8.14 -9.06 -12.54
N GLU A 79 -7.33 -10.10 -12.54
CA GLU A 79 -7.28 -11.08 -13.62
C GLU A 79 -8.30 -12.19 -13.33
N PHE A 80 -8.93 -12.72 -14.35
CA PHE A 80 -9.87 -13.84 -14.21
C PHE A 80 -9.84 -14.77 -15.43
N ASP A 81 -10.10 -16.05 -15.18
CA ASP A 81 -10.15 -17.06 -16.24
C ASP A 81 -11.36 -16.81 -17.15
N LYS A 82 -11.08 -16.52 -18.43
CA LYS A 82 -12.09 -16.23 -19.45
C LYS A 82 -13.00 -17.43 -19.77
N ALA A 83 -12.66 -18.63 -19.31
CA ALA A 83 -13.53 -19.80 -19.42
C ALA A 83 -14.84 -19.65 -18.62
N PHE A 84 -14.88 -18.71 -17.66
CA PHE A 84 -16.08 -18.39 -16.90
C PHE A 84 -16.82 -17.20 -17.52
N PRO A 85 -17.97 -17.43 -18.17
CA PRO A 85 -18.71 -16.36 -18.82
C PRO A 85 -19.18 -15.30 -17.81
N LYS A 86 -19.08 -14.04 -18.19
CA LYS A 86 -19.60 -12.92 -17.39
C LYS A 86 -21.09 -13.13 -17.09
N GLY A 87 -21.48 -12.99 -15.82
CA GLY A 87 -22.84 -13.21 -15.33
C GLY A 87 -23.15 -14.68 -15.02
N SER A 88 -22.19 -15.60 -15.15
CA SER A 88 -22.35 -16.95 -14.59
C SER A 88 -22.11 -16.92 -13.07
N CYS A 89 -22.72 -17.86 -12.34
CA CYS A 89 -22.52 -18.00 -10.90
C CYS A 89 -21.03 -18.10 -10.55
N ALA A 90 -20.27 -18.88 -11.32
CA ALA A 90 -18.84 -19.06 -11.12
C ALA A 90 -18.08 -17.73 -11.28
N PHE A 91 -18.33 -16.98 -12.35
CA PHE A 91 -17.74 -15.66 -12.58
C PHE A 91 -18.03 -14.70 -11.42
N ASP A 92 -19.28 -14.61 -10.97
CA ASP A 92 -19.68 -13.70 -9.90
C ASP A 92 -18.99 -14.05 -8.56
N LYS A 93 -18.80 -15.36 -8.31
CA LYS A 93 -18.06 -15.83 -7.11
C LYS A 93 -16.58 -15.48 -7.17
N ILE A 94 -15.91 -15.74 -8.32
CA ILE A 94 -14.52 -15.36 -8.54
C ILE A 94 -14.36 -13.85 -8.33
N LEU A 95 -15.17 -13.06 -9.02
CA LEU A 95 -15.09 -11.60 -8.95
C LEU A 95 -15.27 -11.10 -7.52
N LYS A 96 -16.26 -11.62 -6.79
CA LYS A 96 -16.49 -11.24 -5.40
C LYS A 96 -15.30 -11.57 -4.51
N HIS A 97 -14.67 -12.73 -4.70
CA HIS A 97 -13.49 -13.16 -3.95
C HIS A 97 -12.32 -12.20 -4.21
N GLU A 98 -11.98 -11.94 -5.47
CA GLU A 98 -10.87 -11.07 -5.84
C GLU A 98 -11.10 -9.61 -5.40
N LEU A 99 -12.33 -9.11 -5.49
CA LEU A 99 -12.68 -7.78 -4.96
C LEU A 99 -12.55 -7.72 -3.43
N THR A 100 -12.71 -8.85 -2.73
CA THR A 100 -12.45 -8.92 -1.28
C THR A 100 -10.98 -8.70 -0.99
N HIS A 101 -10.06 -9.32 -1.74
CA HIS A 101 -8.62 -9.07 -1.63
C HIS A 101 -8.29 -7.59 -1.83
N LEU A 102 -8.79 -6.96 -2.91
CA LEU A 102 -8.57 -5.54 -3.17
C LEU A 102 -9.10 -4.64 -2.03
N SER A 103 -10.24 -4.99 -1.45
CA SER A 103 -10.80 -4.28 -0.30
C SER A 103 -9.91 -4.42 0.95
N LEU A 104 -9.35 -5.62 1.19
CA LEU A 104 -8.42 -5.87 2.30
C LEU A 104 -7.12 -5.07 2.15
N TYR A 105 -6.54 -5.01 0.95
CA TYR A 105 -5.37 -4.17 0.69
C TYR A 105 -5.63 -2.72 1.09
N ARG A 106 -6.75 -2.13 0.63
CA ARG A 106 -7.09 -0.74 0.95
C ARG A 106 -7.32 -0.50 2.44
N LYS A 107 -8.04 -1.40 3.10
CA LYS A 107 -8.28 -1.30 4.56
C LYS A 107 -6.97 -1.41 5.35
N THR A 108 -6.09 -2.32 4.96
CA THR A 108 -4.78 -2.49 5.58
C THR A 108 -3.92 -1.25 5.37
N LEU A 109 -3.90 -0.70 4.15
CA LEU A 109 -3.19 0.53 3.83
C LEU A 109 -3.66 1.70 4.70
N ASP A 110 -4.97 1.92 4.79
CA ASP A 110 -5.55 3.01 5.59
C ASP A 110 -5.19 2.88 7.09
N LYS A 111 -5.22 1.65 7.63
CA LYS A 111 -4.78 1.36 9.01
C LYS A 111 -3.31 1.67 9.22
N VAL A 112 -2.46 1.23 8.29
CA VAL A 112 -1.00 1.42 8.35
C VAL A 112 -0.63 2.90 8.22
N LEU A 113 -1.26 3.64 7.32
CA LEU A 113 -1.03 5.08 7.16
C LEU A 113 -1.42 5.88 8.41
N ASN A 114 -2.53 5.53 9.08
CA ASN A 114 -2.93 6.18 10.32
C ASN A 114 -1.91 5.92 11.45
N ALA A 115 -1.38 4.69 11.55
CA ALA A 115 -0.32 4.36 12.51
C ALA A 115 0.97 5.11 12.18
N ALA A 116 1.35 5.17 10.90
CA ALA A 116 2.51 5.91 10.41
C ALA A 116 2.41 7.40 10.75
N ALA A 117 1.27 8.02 10.52
CA ALA A 117 1.05 9.45 10.79
C ALA A 117 1.31 9.78 12.27
N ASN A 118 0.85 8.93 13.19
CA ASN A 118 1.06 9.14 14.63
C ASN A 118 2.54 9.00 15.02
N GLU A 119 3.23 7.98 14.52
CA GLU A 119 4.65 7.77 14.85
C GLU A 119 5.53 8.84 14.21
N VAL A 120 5.31 9.17 12.92
CA VAL A 120 6.04 10.23 12.22
C VAL A 120 5.90 11.57 12.96
N ALA A 121 4.67 11.94 13.37
CA ALA A 121 4.44 13.16 14.12
C ALA A 121 5.26 13.20 15.42
N SER A 122 5.24 12.11 16.19
CA SER A 122 5.95 12.00 17.46
C SER A 122 7.46 12.06 17.30
N VAL A 123 7.99 11.34 16.32
CA VAL A 123 9.44 11.27 16.04
C VAL A 123 9.96 12.61 15.53
N VAL A 124 9.28 13.23 14.56
CA VAL A 124 9.69 14.54 14.02
C VAL A 124 9.65 15.60 15.11
N GLU A 125 8.60 15.65 15.94
CA GLU A 125 8.51 16.58 17.07
C GLU A 125 9.67 16.39 18.06
N ALA A 126 10.01 15.16 18.41
CA ALA A 126 11.12 14.86 19.31
C ALA A 126 12.47 15.32 18.72
N MET A 127 12.73 15.03 17.45
CA MET A 127 13.95 15.44 16.75
C MET A 127 14.08 16.97 16.66
N GLN A 128 12.99 17.67 16.37
CA GLN A 128 12.96 19.14 16.37
C GLN A 128 13.29 19.73 17.74
N ARG A 129 12.77 19.16 18.82
CA ARG A 129 13.09 19.58 20.20
C ARG A 129 14.56 19.37 20.53
N LEU A 130 15.18 18.31 20.02
CA LEU A 130 16.59 18.00 20.17
C LEU A 130 17.51 18.85 19.28
N GLY A 131 16.96 19.67 18.39
CA GLY A 131 17.72 20.54 17.49
C GLY A 131 18.34 19.78 16.32
N SER A 132 17.79 18.62 15.94
CA SER A 132 18.25 17.85 14.77
C SER A 132 18.17 18.68 13.50
N SER A 133 19.11 18.46 12.60
CA SER A 133 19.12 19.08 11.28
C SER A 133 18.00 18.54 10.40
N CYS A 134 17.63 19.30 9.36
CA CYS A 134 16.65 18.85 8.38
C CYS A 134 17.02 17.50 7.77
N SER A 135 18.28 17.32 7.36
CA SER A 135 18.75 16.09 6.73
C SER A 135 18.67 14.86 7.65
N GLU A 136 18.84 15.04 8.97
CA GLU A 136 18.65 13.95 9.94
C GLU A 136 17.17 13.59 10.05
N ILE A 137 16.28 14.58 10.08
CA ILE A 137 14.83 14.35 10.13
C ILE A 137 14.37 13.67 8.84
N GLU A 138 14.76 14.14 7.67
CA GLU A 138 14.43 13.53 6.36
C GLU A 138 14.88 12.07 6.29
N ARG A 139 16.11 11.78 6.74
CA ARG A 139 16.63 10.40 6.80
C ARG A 139 15.76 9.52 7.71
N THR A 140 15.36 10.04 8.85
CA THR A 140 14.52 9.30 9.79
C THR A 140 13.11 9.06 9.22
N VAL A 141 12.52 10.06 8.57
CA VAL A 141 11.24 9.94 7.88
C VAL A 141 11.31 8.88 6.77
N TYR A 142 12.42 8.82 6.02
CA TYR A 142 12.65 7.77 5.02
C TYR A 142 12.76 6.36 5.64
N VAL A 143 13.41 6.24 6.78
CA VAL A 143 13.46 4.95 7.52
C VAL A 143 12.06 4.51 7.97
N LEU A 144 11.24 5.46 8.42
CA LEU A 144 9.84 5.19 8.77
C LEU A 144 9.00 4.81 7.54
N GLU A 145 9.21 5.45 6.38
CA GLU A 145 8.59 5.04 5.10
C GLU A 145 8.80 3.55 4.84
N ASN A 146 10.06 3.11 4.81
CA ASN A 146 10.42 1.70 4.57
C ASN A 146 9.83 0.75 5.63
N LYS A 147 9.83 1.16 6.91
CA LYS A 147 9.20 0.39 7.99
C LYS A 147 7.72 0.16 7.72
N TYR A 148 7.00 1.20 7.32
CA TYR A 148 5.55 1.14 7.13
C TYR A 148 5.16 0.49 5.80
N GLU A 149 5.96 0.61 4.77
CA GLU A 149 5.78 -0.17 3.54
C GLU A 149 5.91 -1.67 3.82
N ASN A 150 6.95 -2.09 4.53
CA ASN A 150 7.13 -3.50 4.93
C ASN A 150 6.00 -3.97 5.87
N THR A 151 5.53 -3.11 6.78
CA THR A 151 4.41 -3.43 7.68
C THR A 151 3.12 -3.63 6.88
N PHE A 152 2.87 -2.80 5.87
CA PHE A 152 1.71 -2.93 4.99
C PHE A 152 1.70 -4.30 4.31
N TRP A 153 2.79 -4.70 3.66
CA TRP A 153 2.86 -5.99 2.96
C TRP A 153 2.68 -7.16 3.91
N LYS A 154 3.37 -7.15 5.05
CA LYS A 154 3.26 -8.20 6.06
C LYS A 154 1.84 -8.35 6.63
N GLU A 155 1.16 -7.24 6.91
CA GLU A 155 -0.23 -7.28 7.40
C GLU A 155 -1.22 -7.68 6.30
N ALA A 156 -0.99 -7.25 5.06
CA ALA A 156 -1.77 -7.63 3.91
C ALA A 156 -1.68 -9.13 3.66
N ASP A 157 -0.48 -9.69 3.52
CA ASP A 157 -0.25 -11.13 3.30
C ASP A 157 -0.97 -11.97 4.36
N LYS A 158 -0.83 -11.60 5.63
CA LYS A 158 -1.52 -12.29 6.72
C LYS A 158 -3.05 -12.28 6.58
N GLN A 159 -3.64 -11.19 6.07
CA GLN A 159 -5.09 -11.13 5.85
C GLN A 159 -5.50 -11.97 4.64
N HIS A 160 -4.68 -12.01 3.60
CA HIS A 160 -4.94 -12.79 2.39
C HIS A 160 -4.90 -14.29 2.67
N ASP A 161 -3.91 -14.77 3.45
CA ASP A 161 -3.82 -16.17 3.86
C ASP A 161 -5.09 -16.69 4.55
N LEU A 162 -5.83 -15.80 5.23
CA LEU A 162 -7.08 -16.17 5.90
C LEU A 162 -8.25 -16.43 4.94
N ILE A 163 -8.20 -15.87 3.73
CA ILE A 163 -9.30 -15.99 2.75
C ILE A 163 -8.96 -16.87 1.55
N ASP A 164 -7.65 -17.17 1.35
CA ASP A 164 -7.17 -18.03 0.25
C ASP A 164 -7.12 -19.52 0.61
N GLY A 165 -7.66 -19.93 1.75
CA GLY A 165 -7.72 -21.33 2.12
C GLY A 165 -8.50 -22.14 1.07
N LYS A 166 -7.91 -23.28 0.62
CA LYS A 166 -8.53 -24.17 -0.38
C LYS A 166 -9.97 -24.56 -0.01
N GLU A 167 -10.24 -24.79 1.29
CA GLU A 167 -11.58 -25.11 1.79
C GLU A 167 -12.59 -23.97 1.52
N HIS A 168 -12.14 -22.73 1.57
CA HIS A 168 -13.01 -21.58 1.29
C HIS A 168 -13.35 -21.48 -0.20
N TYR A 169 -12.39 -21.79 -1.07
CA TYR A 169 -12.58 -21.86 -2.52
C TYR A 169 -13.54 -23.00 -2.91
N ASP A 170 -13.30 -24.20 -2.39
CA ASP A 170 -14.14 -25.39 -2.66
C ASP A 170 -15.59 -25.13 -2.25
N TYR A 171 -15.83 -24.54 -1.09
CA TYR A 171 -17.17 -24.17 -0.62
C TYR A 171 -17.89 -23.18 -1.56
N GLN A 172 -17.18 -22.21 -2.10
CA GLN A 172 -17.76 -21.24 -3.04
C GLN A 172 -18.15 -21.88 -4.38
N TRP A 173 -17.38 -22.87 -4.86
CA TRP A 173 -17.67 -23.61 -6.07
C TRP A 173 -18.87 -24.54 -5.94
N GLU A 174 -19.04 -25.17 -4.81
CA GLU A 174 -20.19 -26.06 -4.55
C GLU A 174 -21.54 -25.33 -4.69
N GLN A 175 -21.58 -24.06 -4.32
CA GLN A 175 -22.79 -23.24 -4.46
C GLN A 175 -23.21 -22.98 -5.92
N CYS A 176 -22.35 -23.22 -6.89
CA CYS A 176 -22.64 -23.03 -8.31
C CYS A 176 -22.95 -24.33 -9.06
N ARG A 177 -23.01 -25.47 -8.37
CA ARG A 177 -23.27 -26.79 -8.96
C ARG A 177 -24.76 -27.18 -8.95
N GLY A 178 -25.66 -26.20 -8.79
CA GLY A 178 -27.10 -26.40 -8.81
C GLY A 178 -27.73 -26.27 -10.18
#